data_64b64a5a801cf95270bcda842844c004
#
_entry.id   64b64a5a801cf95270bcda842844c004
#
_cell.length_a   1.000
_cell.length_b   1.000
_cell.length_c   1.000
_cell.angle_alpha   90.00
_cell.angle_beta   90.00
_cell.angle_gamma   90.00
#
_symmetry.space_group_name_H-M   'P 1'
#
loop_
_entity.id
_entity.type
_entity.pdbx_description
1 polymer ?
#
loop_
_entity_poly.entity_id
_entity_poly.type
_entity_poly.pdbx_seq_one_letter_code
_entity_poly.pdbx_strand_id
1 'polypeptide(L)'
;MVRGEDASLESPESQTAQDSGDSHDPETLFILDSIVQRLKPRDAHHVRDMITERGRTSGALFLSSALWWWITISKGSEQVDDSLIPASTLGSLDFETVSIIIPALVIAAILFTGIGRERGNATMSQIGGGLGVLAAFYIIEPAMMNWGELEGDALFATGRVLVLAVMVGFASHMMFDALLLQWVRASMLNMGVDVFPTSATDSLEGHADESAPYP
;
A
#
# COMPACT_ATOMS: atom_id res chain seq x y z
N MET A 1 79.99 -16.45 7.78
CA MET A 1 79.88 -15.13 7.12
C MET A 1 78.77 -15.20 6.10
N VAL A 2 77.57 -14.78 6.44
CA VAL A 2 76.54 -14.23 5.55
C VAL A 2 75.42 -13.68 6.48
N ARG A 3 75.10 -12.48 6.21
CA ARG A 3 74.38 -11.45 6.92
C ARG A 3 72.90 -11.69 6.85
N GLY A 4 72.18 -11.65 7.97
CA GLY A 4 70.75 -11.61 8.06
C GLY A 4 70.22 -10.27 7.56
N GLU A 5 69.14 -10.31 6.79
CA GLU A 5 68.28 -9.17 6.47
C GLU A 5 66.96 -9.39 7.22
N ASP A 6 66.79 -8.53 8.22
CA ASP A 6 65.52 -8.31 8.90
C ASP A 6 64.54 -7.68 7.93
N ALA A 7 63.57 -8.43 7.47
CA ALA A 7 62.42 -7.93 6.77
C ALA A 7 61.35 -7.59 7.83
N SER A 8 61.25 -6.35 8.19
CA SER A 8 60.14 -5.76 8.94
C SER A 8 58.85 -5.94 8.18
N LEU A 9 58.03 -6.85 8.65
CA LEU A 9 56.62 -6.96 8.25
C LEU A 9 55.83 -5.80 8.86
N GLU A 10 55.73 -4.70 8.12
CA GLU A 10 54.72 -3.68 8.37
C GLU A 10 53.38 -4.25 8.08
N SER A 11 52.61 -4.51 9.15
CA SER A 11 51.19 -4.83 9.11
C SER A 11 50.42 -3.63 8.56
N PRO A 12 49.63 -3.79 7.51
CA PRO A 12 48.61 -2.78 7.14
C PRO A 12 47.37 -2.97 7.96
N GLU A 13 47.47 -2.79 9.27
CA GLU A 13 46.30 -2.61 10.14
C GLU A 13 46.13 -1.12 10.37
N SER A 14 45.07 -0.56 9.85
CA SER A 14 44.42 0.68 10.28
C SER A 14 44.01 1.59 9.14
N GLN A 15 43.16 1.14 8.22
CA GLN A 15 42.39 2.08 7.39
C GLN A 15 41.05 1.53 6.90
N THR A 16 40.30 0.81 7.75
CA THR A 16 38.90 0.42 7.45
C THR A 16 37.99 0.63 8.65
N ALA A 17 38.15 1.74 9.33
CA ALA A 17 37.20 2.16 10.36
C ALA A 17 37.15 3.68 10.33
N GLN A 18 36.29 4.22 9.46
CA GLN A 18 35.66 5.54 9.62
C GLN A 18 35.19 6.09 8.27
N ASP A 19 34.28 5.38 7.61
CA ASP A 19 33.37 6.05 6.66
C ASP A 19 31.96 5.47 6.77
N SER A 20 31.48 5.31 7.99
CA SER A 20 30.05 5.17 8.34
C SER A 20 29.47 6.52 8.70
N GLY A 21 29.98 7.60 8.12
CA GLY A 21 29.44 8.93 8.16
C GLY A 21 28.33 9.06 7.16
N ASP A 22 27.09 8.88 7.62
CA ASP A 22 25.91 9.69 7.31
C ASP A 22 25.60 10.02 5.84
N SER A 23 25.96 9.15 4.91
CA SER A 23 25.47 9.24 3.53
C SER A 23 24.07 8.63 3.49
N HIS A 24 23.08 9.45 3.86
CA HIS A 24 21.67 9.14 3.56
C HIS A 24 21.57 8.84 2.07
N ASP A 25 21.09 7.63 1.74
CA ASP A 25 20.93 7.22 0.36
C ASP A 25 20.02 8.25 -0.36
N PRO A 26 20.52 8.99 -1.36
CA PRO A 26 19.77 10.04 -2.04
C PRO A 26 18.49 9.51 -2.69
N GLU A 27 18.48 8.23 -3.09
CA GLU A 27 17.29 7.58 -3.62
C GLU A 27 16.20 7.46 -2.56
N THR A 28 16.57 7.08 -1.33
CA THR A 28 15.64 6.98 -0.21
C THR A 28 15.03 8.35 0.13
N LEU A 29 15.86 9.42 0.18
CA LEU A 29 15.36 10.78 0.44
C LEU A 29 14.41 11.25 -0.66
N PHE A 30 14.70 10.97 -1.92
CA PHE A 30 13.82 11.31 -3.04
C PHE A 30 12.47 10.61 -2.94
N ILE A 31 12.46 9.32 -2.58
CA ILE A 31 11.23 8.55 -2.39
C ILE A 31 10.41 9.12 -1.22
N LEU A 32 11.06 9.45 -0.10
CA LEU A 32 10.40 10.05 1.06
C LEU A 32 9.74 11.39 0.70
N ASP A 33 10.47 12.27 0.01
CA ASP A 33 9.95 13.57 -0.42
C ASP A 33 8.77 13.42 -1.38
N SER A 34 8.85 12.50 -2.34
CA SER A 34 7.77 12.23 -3.30
C SER A 34 6.48 11.75 -2.60
N ILE A 35 6.60 10.90 -1.57
CA ILE A 35 5.46 10.42 -0.79
C ILE A 35 4.85 11.56 0.03
N VAL A 36 5.68 12.39 0.68
CA VAL A 36 5.24 13.55 1.46
C VAL A 36 4.53 14.58 0.57
N GLN A 37 5.09 14.89 -0.60
CA GLN A 37 4.45 15.79 -1.56
C GLN A 37 3.10 15.29 -2.06
N ARG A 38 2.95 13.99 -2.28
CA ARG A 38 1.69 13.39 -2.72
C ARG A 38 0.62 13.40 -1.63
N LEU A 39 0.98 13.06 -0.42
CA LEU A 39 0.03 12.92 0.69
C LEU A 39 -0.27 14.24 1.39
N LYS A 40 0.58 15.27 1.18
CA LYS A 40 0.43 16.65 1.67
C LYS A 40 0.09 16.74 3.16
N PRO A 41 0.82 16.08 4.06
CA PRO A 41 0.63 16.25 5.48
C PRO A 41 0.93 17.71 5.88
N ARG A 42 0.18 18.25 6.85
CA ARG A 42 0.37 19.63 7.32
C ARG A 42 1.57 19.73 8.27
N ASP A 43 1.72 18.74 9.12
CA ASP A 43 2.79 18.63 10.11
C ASP A 43 2.94 17.16 10.58
N ALA A 44 3.91 16.91 11.45
CA ALA A 44 4.20 15.58 11.98
C ALA A 44 3.04 15.00 12.82
N HIS A 45 2.26 15.86 13.50
CA HIS A 45 1.09 15.45 14.29
C HIS A 45 -0.05 14.99 13.37
N HIS A 46 -0.31 15.75 12.32
CA HIS A 46 -1.30 15.42 11.31
C HIS A 46 -1.00 14.08 10.60
N VAL A 47 0.30 13.76 10.39
CA VAL A 47 0.70 12.44 9.87
C VAL A 47 0.21 11.29 10.75
N ARG A 48 0.35 11.42 12.06
CA ARG A 48 -0.11 10.40 13.02
C ARG A 48 -1.62 10.22 12.97
N ASP A 49 -2.34 11.33 12.89
CA ASP A 49 -3.80 11.32 12.77
C ASP A 49 -4.24 10.67 11.45
N MET A 50 -3.59 11.01 10.34
CA MET A 50 -3.83 10.40 9.03
C MET A 50 -3.58 8.89 9.03
N ILE A 51 -2.49 8.41 9.64
CA ILE A 51 -2.20 6.98 9.76
C ILE A 51 -3.31 6.27 10.53
N THR A 52 -3.73 6.86 11.66
CA THR A 52 -4.76 6.26 12.53
C THR A 52 -6.12 6.26 11.85
N GLU A 53 -6.51 7.36 11.22
CA GLU A 53 -7.79 7.48 10.52
C GLU A 53 -7.87 6.55 9.32
N ARG A 54 -6.86 6.55 8.45
CA ARG A 54 -6.80 5.67 7.27
C ARG A 54 -6.73 4.19 7.66
N GLY A 55 -5.95 3.86 8.69
CA GLY A 55 -5.86 2.50 9.20
C GLY A 55 -7.18 2.00 9.77
N ARG A 56 -7.88 2.83 10.57
CA ARG A 56 -9.20 2.51 11.12
C ARG A 56 -10.26 2.35 10.02
N THR A 57 -10.30 3.28 9.07
CA THR A 57 -11.25 3.24 7.96
C THR A 57 -11.01 2.04 7.06
N SER A 58 -9.74 1.75 6.74
CA SER A 58 -9.37 0.55 5.99
C SER A 58 -9.80 -0.73 6.70
N GLY A 59 -9.53 -0.85 7.99
CA GLY A 59 -9.95 -2.00 8.79
C GLY A 59 -11.47 -2.18 8.81
N ALA A 60 -12.22 -1.09 8.99
CA ALA A 60 -13.68 -1.11 8.94
C ALA A 60 -14.22 -1.54 7.56
N LEU A 61 -13.61 -1.06 6.48
CA LEU A 61 -14.00 -1.45 5.11
C LEU A 61 -13.66 -2.92 4.81
N PHE A 62 -12.51 -3.43 5.25
CA PHE A 62 -12.19 -4.86 5.10
C PHE A 62 -13.17 -5.74 5.87
N LEU A 63 -13.50 -5.39 7.12
CA LEU A 63 -14.51 -6.11 7.89
C LEU A 63 -15.87 -6.06 7.22
N SER A 64 -16.30 -4.89 6.75
CA SER A 64 -17.57 -4.73 6.03
C SER A 64 -17.59 -5.53 4.72
N SER A 65 -16.47 -5.59 3.99
CA SER A 65 -16.37 -6.39 2.76
C SER A 65 -16.45 -7.90 3.04
N ALA A 66 -15.84 -8.36 4.14
CA ALA A 66 -15.96 -9.76 4.57
C ALA A 66 -17.39 -10.13 4.97
N LEU A 67 -18.07 -9.24 5.73
CA LEU A 67 -19.49 -9.42 6.07
C LEU A 67 -20.38 -9.38 4.83
N TRP A 68 -20.12 -8.46 3.90
CA TRP A 68 -20.82 -8.38 2.63
C TRP A 68 -20.68 -9.68 1.84
N TRP A 69 -19.47 -10.17 1.66
CA TRP A 69 -19.22 -11.43 0.98
C TRP A 69 -19.99 -12.59 1.64
N TRP A 70 -19.90 -12.71 2.95
CA TRP A 70 -20.57 -13.78 3.69
C TRP A 70 -22.09 -13.73 3.56
N ILE A 71 -22.69 -12.56 3.69
CA ILE A 71 -24.15 -12.40 3.64
C ILE A 71 -24.69 -12.55 2.22
N THR A 72 -24.08 -11.88 1.25
CA THR A 72 -24.63 -11.76 -0.09
C THR A 72 -24.17 -12.83 -1.07
N ILE A 73 -23.01 -13.43 -0.85
CA ILE A 73 -22.44 -14.44 -1.75
C ILE A 73 -22.51 -15.81 -1.11
N SER A 74 -21.88 -16.03 0.05
CA SER A 74 -21.85 -17.35 0.69
C SER A 74 -23.21 -17.81 1.22
N LYS A 75 -24.01 -16.90 1.84
CA LYS A 75 -25.34 -17.22 2.34
C LYS A 75 -26.47 -16.83 1.39
N GLY A 76 -26.23 -15.84 0.54
CA GLY A 76 -27.20 -15.39 -0.45
C GLY A 76 -27.38 -16.34 -1.63
N SER A 77 -26.45 -17.28 -1.87
CA SER A 77 -26.56 -18.32 -2.90
C SER A 77 -27.75 -19.27 -2.68
N GLU A 78 -28.24 -19.41 -1.44
CA GLU A 78 -29.46 -20.18 -1.14
C GLU A 78 -30.72 -19.48 -1.65
N GLN A 79 -30.70 -18.16 -1.88
CA GLN A 79 -31.86 -17.35 -2.28
C GLN A 79 -31.82 -16.97 -3.77
N VAL A 80 -30.63 -16.96 -4.37
CA VAL A 80 -30.42 -16.71 -5.78
C VAL A 80 -29.79 -17.98 -6.36
N ASP A 81 -30.40 -18.52 -7.41
CA ASP A 81 -29.88 -19.74 -8.03
C ASP A 81 -28.57 -19.46 -8.78
N ASP A 82 -27.46 -19.44 -8.02
CA ASP A 82 -26.12 -19.26 -8.56
C ASP A 82 -25.74 -20.41 -9.53
N SER A 83 -26.50 -21.52 -9.56
CA SER A 83 -26.31 -22.61 -10.52
C SER A 83 -26.62 -22.19 -11.95
N LEU A 84 -27.39 -21.12 -12.14
CA LEU A 84 -27.68 -20.53 -13.45
C LEU A 84 -26.52 -19.64 -13.97
N ILE A 85 -25.54 -19.32 -13.11
CA ILE A 85 -24.37 -18.56 -13.54
C ILE A 85 -23.34 -19.53 -14.15
N PRO A 86 -23.01 -19.42 -15.43
CA PRO A 86 -22.04 -20.30 -16.06
C PRO A 86 -20.69 -20.18 -15.40
N ALA A 87 -19.94 -21.30 -15.33
CA ALA A 87 -18.56 -21.28 -14.90
C ALA A 87 -17.73 -20.31 -15.75
N SER A 88 -16.78 -19.62 -15.11
CA SER A 88 -15.89 -18.69 -15.80
C SER A 88 -15.15 -19.36 -16.95
N THR A 89 -15.06 -18.69 -18.12
CA THR A 89 -14.30 -19.17 -19.27
C THR A 89 -12.81 -19.30 -18.97
N LEU A 90 -12.30 -18.49 -18.06
CA LEU A 90 -10.90 -18.53 -17.64
C LEU A 90 -10.76 -19.44 -16.41
N GLY A 91 -10.34 -20.69 -16.65
CA GLY A 91 -10.06 -21.67 -15.60
C GLY A 91 -11.25 -22.51 -15.16
N SER A 92 -12.43 -22.38 -15.80
CA SER A 92 -13.65 -23.15 -15.46
C SER A 92 -14.02 -23.06 -13.97
N LEU A 93 -13.84 -21.86 -13.39
CA LEU A 93 -14.09 -21.58 -11.98
C LEU A 93 -15.57 -21.32 -11.73
N ASP A 94 -16.09 -21.84 -10.65
CA ASP A 94 -17.42 -21.53 -10.17
C ASP A 94 -17.51 -20.11 -9.60
N PHE A 95 -18.72 -19.56 -9.52
CA PHE A 95 -18.95 -18.18 -9.08
C PHE A 95 -18.46 -17.91 -7.66
N GLU A 96 -18.61 -18.86 -6.73
CA GLU A 96 -18.14 -18.70 -5.35
C GLU A 96 -16.61 -18.57 -5.31
N THR A 97 -15.87 -19.43 -6.04
CA THR A 97 -14.41 -19.35 -6.16
C THR A 97 -13.97 -18.03 -6.79
N VAL A 98 -14.61 -17.59 -7.87
CA VAL A 98 -14.32 -16.31 -8.53
C VAL A 98 -14.53 -15.16 -7.55
N SER A 99 -15.58 -15.18 -6.74
CA SER A 99 -15.87 -14.13 -5.75
C SER A 99 -14.80 -13.97 -4.66
N ILE A 100 -13.99 -15.00 -4.41
CA ILE A 100 -12.83 -14.94 -3.50
C ILE A 100 -11.58 -14.47 -4.24
N ILE A 101 -11.41 -14.90 -5.49
CA ILE A 101 -10.25 -14.54 -6.32
C ILE A 101 -10.24 -13.05 -6.64
N ILE A 102 -11.40 -12.45 -6.95
CA ILE A 102 -11.49 -11.03 -7.30
C ILE A 102 -10.92 -10.09 -6.23
N PRO A 103 -11.31 -10.17 -4.95
CA PRO A 103 -10.67 -9.39 -3.89
C PRO A 103 -9.17 -9.56 -3.81
N ALA A 104 -8.67 -10.78 -3.95
CA ALA A 104 -7.24 -11.07 -3.94
C ALA A 104 -6.51 -10.39 -5.11
N LEU A 105 -7.10 -10.45 -6.32
CA LEU A 105 -6.56 -9.77 -7.50
C LEU A 105 -6.56 -8.25 -7.33
N VAL A 106 -7.64 -7.68 -6.77
CA VAL A 106 -7.75 -6.23 -6.51
C VAL A 106 -6.68 -5.77 -5.51
N ILE A 107 -6.50 -6.49 -4.40
CA ILE A 107 -5.46 -6.20 -3.42
C ILE A 107 -4.08 -6.26 -4.08
N ALA A 108 -3.78 -7.35 -4.80
CA ALA A 108 -2.51 -7.53 -5.47
C ALA A 108 -2.27 -6.43 -6.53
N ALA A 109 -3.29 -6.08 -7.33
CA ALA A 109 -3.20 -5.02 -8.33
C ALA A 109 -2.82 -3.68 -7.69
N ILE A 110 -3.44 -3.31 -6.58
CA ILE A 110 -3.16 -2.06 -5.86
C ILE A 110 -1.75 -2.07 -5.27
N LEU A 111 -1.34 -3.17 -4.63
CA LEU A 111 -0.01 -3.30 -4.05
C LEU A 111 1.09 -3.23 -5.12
N PHE A 112 0.98 -4.03 -6.19
CA PHE A 112 1.99 -4.03 -7.26
C PHE A 112 2.06 -2.68 -7.99
N THR A 113 0.92 -2.07 -8.29
CA THR A 113 0.89 -0.74 -8.91
C THR A 113 1.46 0.32 -7.97
N GLY A 114 1.09 0.27 -6.69
CA GLY A 114 1.57 1.20 -5.69
C GLY A 114 3.08 1.10 -5.48
N ILE A 115 3.60 -0.09 -5.20
CA ILE A 115 5.04 -0.34 -5.03
C ILE A 115 5.81 0.00 -6.32
N GLY A 116 5.28 -0.39 -7.49
CA GLY A 116 5.89 -0.09 -8.77
C GLY A 116 6.04 1.41 -9.01
N ARG A 117 5.01 2.19 -8.65
CA ARG A 117 5.03 3.65 -8.77
C ARG A 117 6.05 4.28 -7.80
N GLU A 118 6.05 3.88 -6.53
CA GLU A 118 6.95 4.45 -5.53
C GLU A 118 8.43 4.13 -5.82
N ARG A 119 8.71 2.96 -6.37
CA ARG A 119 10.07 2.52 -6.73
C ARG A 119 10.47 2.84 -8.18
N GLY A 120 9.62 3.52 -8.95
CA GLY A 120 9.88 3.76 -10.37
C GLY A 120 9.97 2.49 -11.22
N ASN A 121 9.47 1.35 -10.72
CA ASN A 121 9.57 0.06 -11.40
C ASN A 121 8.38 -0.16 -12.34
N ALA A 122 8.59 0.09 -13.63
CA ALA A 122 7.57 -0.05 -14.67
C ALA A 122 7.01 -1.48 -14.75
N THR A 123 7.84 -2.50 -14.58
CA THR A 123 7.41 -3.90 -14.66
C THR A 123 6.42 -4.25 -13.55
N MET A 124 6.68 -3.85 -12.31
CA MET A 124 5.74 -4.05 -11.21
C MET A 124 4.42 -3.33 -11.46
N SER A 125 4.46 -2.08 -11.95
CA SER A 125 3.26 -1.32 -12.29
C SER A 125 2.45 -2.01 -13.40
N GLN A 126 3.10 -2.56 -14.42
CA GLN A 126 2.45 -3.31 -15.51
C GLN A 126 1.79 -4.59 -15.00
N ILE A 127 2.49 -5.36 -14.13
CA ILE A 127 1.90 -6.54 -13.48
C ILE A 127 0.65 -6.15 -12.71
N GLY A 128 0.72 -5.10 -11.89
CA GLY A 128 -0.42 -4.59 -11.15
C GLY A 128 -1.59 -4.19 -12.05
N GLY A 129 -1.30 -3.51 -13.17
CA GLY A 129 -2.30 -3.18 -14.19
C GLY A 129 -2.94 -4.42 -14.80
N GLY A 130 -2.15 -5.43 -15.16
CA GLY A 130 -2.64 -6.71 -15.68
C GLY A 130 -3.57 -7.45 -14.71
N LEU A 131 -3.20 -7.49 -13.42
CA LEU A 131 -4.05 -8.08 -12.37
C LEU A 131 -5.38 -7.30 -12.22
N GLY A 132 -5.34 -5.97 -12.33
CA GLY A 132 -6.54 -5.14 -12.32
C GLY A 132 -7.47 -5.42 -13.50
N VAL A 133 -6.92 -5.58 -14.70
CA VAL A 133 -7.68 -5.96 -15.90
C VAL A 133 -8.30 -7.35 -15.74
N LEU A 134 -7.54 -8.31 -15.19
CA LEU A 134 -8.05 -9.66 -14.91
C LEU A 134 -9.18 -9.64 -13.89
N ALA A 135 -9.06 -8.86 -12.82
CA ALA A 135 -10.14 -8.67 -11.84
C ALA A 135 -11.39 -8.07 -12.50
N ALA A 136 -11.22 -7.02 -13.33
CA ALA A 136 -12.32 -6.41 -14.05
C ALA A 136 -13.01 -7.40 -15.02
N PHE A 137 -12.23 -8.25 -15.69
CA PHE A 137 -12.76 -9.30 -16.55
C PHE A 137 -13.68 -10.24 -15.77
N TYR A 138 -13.21 -10.81 -14.66
CA TYR A 138 -14.04 -11.70 -13.83
C TYR A 138 -15.28 -11.02 -13.25
N ILE A 139 -15.23 -9.72 -12.95
CA ILE A 139 -16.40 -8.97 -12.47
C ILE A 139 -17.48 -8.86 -13.56
N ILE A 140 -17.07 -8.57 -14.80
CA ILE A 140 -18.00 -8.26 -15.89
C ILE A 140 -18.46 -9.53 -16.62
N GLU A 141 -17.69 -10.61 -16.57
CA GLU A 141 -17.92 -11.86 -17.31
C GLU A 141 -19.35 -12.40 -17.17
N PRO A 142 -19.95 -12.53 -15.95
CA PRO A 142 -21.30 -13.05 -15.82
C PRO A 142 -22.35 -12.23 -16.61
N ALA A 143 -22.22 -10.90 -16.58
CA ALA A 143 -23.11 -10.02 -17.33
C ALA A 143 -22.87 -10.10 -18.86
N MET A 144 -21.62 -10.29 -19.29
CA MET A 144 -21.29 -10.41 -20.73
C MET A 144 -21.78 -11.73 -21.33
N MET A 145 -21.66 -12.83 -20.60
CA MET A 145 -22.11 -14.14 -21.09
C MET A 145 -23.62 -14.24 -21.24
N ASN A 146 -24.37 -13.48 -20.46
CA ASN A 146 -25.82 -13.45 -20.48
C ASN A 146 -26.37 -12.19 -21.17
N TRP A 147 -25.60 -11.54 -22.06
CA TRP A 147 -25.97 -10.27 -22.70
C TRP A 147 -27.31 -10.31 -23.49
N GLY A 148 -27.67 -11.48 -24.02
CA GLY A 148 -28.94 -11.66 -24.76
C GLY A 148 -30.14 -12.00 -23.86
N GLU A 149 -29.90 -12.50 -22.67
CA GLU A 149 -30.88 -12.94 -21.68
C GLU A 149 -30.46 -12.38 -20.33
N LEU A 150 -30.44 -11.03 -20.18
CA LEU A 150 -30.18 -10.36 -18.91
C LEU A 150 -31.30 -10.70 -17.92
N GLU A 151 -31.43 -11.97 -17.59
CA GLU A 151 -32.20 -12.41 -16.44
C GLU A 151 -31.56 -11.87 -15.17
N GLY A 152 -32.37 -11.48 -14.19
CA GLY A 152 -31.96 -10.70 -13.05
C GLY A 152 -30.78 -11.27 -12.27
N ASP A 153 -30.53 -12.58 -12.33
CA ASP A 153 -29.57 -13.29 -11.52
C ASP A 153 -28.11 -13.00 -11.91
N ALA A 154 -27.79 -13.00 -13.21
CA ALA A 154 -26.42 -12.68 -13.66
C ALA A 154 -26.05 -11.22 -13.41
N LEU A 155 -26.98 -10.29 -13.61
CA LEU A 155 -26.78 -8.87 -13.30
C LEU A 155 -26.62 -8.66 -11.80
N PHE A 156 -27.40 -9.39 -11.00
CA PHE A 156 -27.35 -9.32 -9.55
C PHE A 156 -26.03 -9.89 -9.00
N ALA A 157 -25.55 -11.01 -9.55
CA ALA A 157 -24.27 -11.62 -9.24
C ALA A 157 -23.12 -10.65 -9.54
N THR A 158 -23.11 -10.07 -10.75
CA THR A 158 -22.13 -9.05 -11.15
C THR A 158 -22.14 -7.85 -10.19
N GLY A 159 -23.32 -7.37 -9.81
CA GLY A 159 -23.46 -6.24 -8.88
C GLY A 159 -22.90 -6.54 -7.49
N ARG A 160 -23.17 -7.74 -6.94
CA ARG A 160 -22.65 -8.18 -5.64
C ARG A 160 -21.12 -8.18 -5.61
N VAL A 161 -20.50 -8.75 -6.63
CA VAL A 161 -19.03 -8.84 -6.74
C VAL A 161 -18.41 -7.50 -7.05
N LEU A 162 -19.05 -6.65 -7.84
CA LEU A 162 -18.59 -5.27 -8.09
C LEU A 162 -18.53 -4.46 -6.80
N VAL A 163 -19.56 -4.50 -5.97
CA VAL A 163 -19.59 -3.83 -4.68
C VAL A 163 -18.46 -4.34 -3.79
N LEU A 164 -18.27 -5.66 -3.74
CA LEU A 164 -17.16 -6.27 -3.01
C LEU A 164 -15.79 -5.75 -3.49
N ALA A 165 -15.55 -5.75 -4.79
CA ALA A 165 -14.31 -5.28 -5.40
C ALA A 165 -14.04 -3.80 -5.10
N VAL A 166 -15.07 -2.96 -5.16
CA VAL A 166 -14.96 -1.53 -4.83
C VAL A 166 -14.62 -1.33 -3.35
N MET A 167 -15.31 -2.02 -2.44
CA MET A 167 -15.04 -1.92 -1.00
C MET A 167 -13.60 -2.36 -0.67
N VAL A 168 -13.16 -3.50 -1.20
CA VAL A 168 -11.80 -4.02 -1.02
C VAL A 168 -10.78 -3.08 -1.67
N GLY A 169 -11.09 -2.51 -2.83
CA GLY A 169 -10.23 -1.55 -3.52
C GLY A 169 -9.98 -0.31 -2.67
N PHE A 170 -11.02 0.32 -2.14
CA PHE A 170 -10.89 1.48 -1.25
C PHE A 170 -10.14 1.12 0.04
N ALA A 171 -10.47 -0.01 0.67
CA ALA A 171 -9.79 -0.48 1.86
C ALA A 171 -8.27 -0.66 1.62
N SER A 172 -7.91 -1.30 0.51
CA SER A 172 -6.52 -1.55 0.13
C SER A 172 -5.75 -0.27 -0.16
N HIS A 173 -6.37 0.71 -0.83
CA HIS A 173 -5.77 2.02 -1.07
C HIS A 173 -5.48 2.77 0.23
N MET A 174 -6.45 2.84 1.13
CA MET A 174 -6.28 3.51 2.42
C MET A 174 -5.23 2.80 3.29
N MET A 175 -5.21 1.47 3.28
CA MET A 175 -4.20 0.69 3.98
C MET A 175 -2.80 0.95 3.43
N PHE A 176 -2.65 0.96 2.11
CA PHE A 176 -1.38 1.21 1.45
C PHE A 176 -0.84 2.60 1.78
N ASP A 177 -1.68 3.63 1.72
CA ASP A 177 -1.30 4.99 2.11
C ASP A 177 -0.90 5.09 3.59
N ALA A 178 -1.62 4.41 4.50
CA ALA A 178 -1.27 4.38 5.91
C ALA A 178 0.08 3.70 6.15
N LEU A 179 0.35 2.58 5.47
CA LEU A 179 1.63 1.87 5.54
C LEU A 179 2.78 2.71 4.99
N LEU A 180 2.57 3.43 3.88
CA LEU A 180 3.58 4.36 3.34
C LEU A 180 3.91 5.48 4.32
N LEU A 181 2.91 6.12 4.92
CA LEU A 181 3.13 7.16 5.93
C LEU A 181 3.86 6.61 7.15
N GLN A 182 3.50 5.41 7.60
CA GLN A 182 4.18 4.75 8.70
C GLN A 182 5.65 4.44 8.37
N TRP A 183 5.91 3.98 7.14
CA TRP A 183 7.27 3.72 6.66
C TRP A 183 8.08 5.01 6.57
N VAL A 184 7.52 6.09 5.99
CA VAL A 184 8.15 7.41 5.93
C VAL A 184 8.54 7.87 7.34
N ARG A 185 7.60 7.84 8.28
CA ARG A 185 7.84 8.24 9.66
C ARG A 185 8.95 7.41 10.32
N ALA A 186 8.93 6.08 10.15
CA ALA A 186 9.95 5.20 10.71
C ALA A 186 11.33 5.48 10.11
N SER A 187 11.40 5.71 8.78
CA SER A 187 12.65 6.02 8.09
C SER A 187 13.23 7.36 8.55
N MET A 188 12.38 8.38 8.73
CA MET A 188 12.80 9.70 9.23
C MET A 188 13.37 9.62 10.65
N LEU A 189 12.70 8.88 11.54
CA LEU A 189 13.19 8.67 12.90
C LEU A 189 14.55 7.97 12.92
N ASN A 190 14.76 7.01 12.02
CA ASN A 190 16.02 6.28 11.92
C ASN A 190 17.15 7.14 11.34
N MET A 191 16.83 8.07 10.43
CA MET A 191 17.81 8.95 9.79
C MET A 191 18.03 10.25 10.56
N GLY A 192 17.25 10.56 11.60
CA GLY A 192 17.34 11.84 12.31
C GLY A 192 16.96 13.06 11.46
N VAL A 193 16.23 12.84 10.36
CA VAL A 193 15.83 13.89 9.41
C VAL A 193 14.34 14.14 9.56
N ASP A 194 13.93 15.39 9.66
CA ASP A 194 12.51 15.78 9.63
C ASP A 194 12.17 16.41 8.28
N VAL A 195 11.42 15.68 7.46
CA VAL A 195 10.94 16.13 6.13
C VAL A 195 9.52 16.72 6.24
N PHE A 196 8.87 16.60 7.40
CA PHE A 196 7.54 17.17 7.56
C PHE A 196 7.60 18.68 7.78
N PRO A 197 6.63 19.42 7.23
CA PRO A 197 6.55 20.85 7.49
C PRO A 197 6.42 21.12 9.00
N THR A 198 7.24 22.02 9.52
CA THR A 198 7.09 22.48 10.91
C THR A 198 5.79 23.25 11.02
N SER A 199 4.94 22.91 12.00
CA SER A 199 3.71 23.67 12.23
C SER A 199 4.07 25.09 12.64
N ALA A 200 3.34 26.07 12.10
CA ALA A 200 3.55 27.48 12.46
C ALA A 200 3.32 27.75 13.98
N THR A 201 2.66 26.82 14.68
CA THR A 201 2.41 26.88 16.12
C THR A 201 3.68 26.56 16.93
N ASP A 202 4.49 25.60 16.49
CA ASP A 202 5.77 25.25 17.17
C ASP A 202 6.79 26.39 17.09
N SER A 203 6.70 27.20 16.01
CA SER A 203 7.58 28.37 15.83
C SER A 203 7.21 29.52 16.78
N LEU A 204 6.00 29.57 17.30
CA LEU A 204 5.54 30.62 18.22
C LEU A 204 5.81 30.26 19.69
N GLU A 205 5.77 28.98 20.05
CA GLU A 205 6.10 28.53 21.41
C GLU A 205 7.59 28.63 21.74
N GLY A 206 8.47 28.41 20.74
CA GLY A 206 9.92 28.56 20.91
C GLY A 206 10.40 30.01 21.10
N HIS A 207 9.58 31.01 20.77
CA HIS A 207 9.94 32.44 20.94
C HIS A 207 9.31 33.10 22.16
N ALA A 208 8.32 32.47 22.79
CA ALA A 208 7.64 33.06 23.95
C ALA A 208 8.44 32.96 25.27
N ASP A 209 9.42 32.05 25.34
CA ASP A 209 10.15 31.80 26.62
C ASP A 209 11.46 32.60 26.76
N GLU A 210 11.90 33.30 25.69
CA GLU A 210 13.18 34.01 25.69
C GLU A 210 13.07 35.53 25.97
N SER A 211 11.85 36.06 26.17
CA SER A 211 11.61 37.51 26.36
C SER A 211 10.97 37.92 27.69
N ALA A 212 11.01 37.06 28.71
CA ALA A 212 10.60 37.49 30.06
C ALA A 212 11.81 38.09 30.80
N PRO A 213 11.91 39.42 30.96
CA PRO A 213 12.90 40.00 31.86
C PRO A 213 12.47 39.67 33.28
N TYR A 214 13.34 38.96 34.00
CA TYR A 214 13.19 38.83 35.45
C TYR A 214 13.19 40.20 36.12
N PRO A 215 12.31 40.38 37.11
CA PRO A 215 12.28 41.62 37.90
C PRO A 215 13.44 41.69 38.90
#